data_f53bda2c005b5d8cb0f2affc2f00dca3
#
_entry.id   f53bda2c005b5d8cb0f2affc2f00dca3
#
_cell.length_a   1.000
_cell.length_b   1.000
_cell.length_c   1.000
_cell.angle_alpha   90.00
_cell.angle_beta   90.00
_cell.angle_gamma   90.00
#
_symmetry.space_group_name_H-M   'P 1'
#
loop_
_entity.id
_entity.type
_entity.pdbx_description
1 polymer ?
#
loop_
_entity_poly.entity_id
_entity_poly.type
_entity_poly.pdbx_seq_one_letter_code
_entity_poly.pdbx_strand_id
1 'polypeptide(L)'
;MRIISRLSLGALLLGAATATLAAIPRTPAPEGAQVYFIEPADGSTVSQTFTVKFGLKGMGVAPAGVDAPSTGHHHLLIDQHEQPVMDMPLPMTDGIRHFGKGQTETQLTLPPGEHKLQLLVGDKNHVPLDAPVISESITVIVK
;
A
#
# COMPACT_ATOMS: atom_id res chain seq x y z
N MET A 1 -27.62 -61.20 42.77
CA MET A 1 -28.00 -59.81 42.64
C MET A 1 -26.80 -59.11 41.99
N ARG A 2 -26.82 -58.82 40.64
CA ARG A 2 -25.74 -58.25 39.88
C ARG A 2 -26.08 -56.78 39.56
N ILE A 3 -25.33 -55.88 40.13
CA ILE A 3 -25.45 -54.44 39.87
C ILE A 3 -24.57 -54.08 38.62
N ILE A 4 -25.25 -53.73 37.58
CA ILE A 4 -24.59 -53.27 36.37
C ILE A 4 -24.42 -51.72 36.44
N SER A 5 -23.21 -51.28 36.67
CA SER A 5 -22.84 -49.85 36.66
C SER A 5 -22.72 -49.37 35.21
N ARG A 6 -23.56 -48.44 34.79
CA ARG A 6 -23.46 -47.79 33.47
C ARG A 6 -22.51 -46.58 33.58
N LEU A 7 -21.32 -46.68 32.97
CA LEU A 7 -20.48 -45.53 32.74
C LEU A 7 -21.06 -44.72 31.58
N SER A 8 -21.46 -43.49 31.87
CA SER A 8 -21.82 -42.50 30.85
C SER A 8 -20.56 -41.80 30.40
N LEU A 9 -20.16 -42.02 29.14
CA LEU A 9 -19.05 -41.33 28.49
C LEU A 9 -19.57 -39.98 27.97
N GLY A 10 -19.27 -38.90 28.68
CA GLY A 10 -19.57 -37.55 28.24
C GLY A 10 -18.59 -37.11 27.16
N ALA A 11 -19.07 -36.98 25.94
CA ALA A 11 -18.27 -36.39 24.85
C ALA A 11 -18.18 -34.87 25.03
N LEU A 12 -16.99 -34.38 25.35
CA LEU A 12 -16.68 -32.94 25.39
C LEU A 12 -16.46 -32.46 23.98
N LEU A 13 -17.44 -31.77 23.39
CA LEU A 13 -17.30 -31.07 22.10
C LEU A 13 -16.47 -29.81 22.31
N LEU A 14 -15.19 -29.87 21.93
CA LEU A 14 -14.33 -28.70 21.84
C LEU A 14 -14.75 -27.88 20.60
N GLY A 15 -15.54 -26.84 20.81
CA GLY A 15 -15.86 -25.86 19.76
C GLY A 15 -14.64 -25.01 19.41
N ALA A 16 -14.02 -25.24 18.25
CA ALA A 16 -13.00 -24.36 17.74
C ALA A 16 -13.66 -23.04 17.31
N ALA A 17 -13.46 -21.98 18.11
CA ALA A 17 -13.84 -20.63 17.70
C ALA A 17 -12.88 -20.18 16.61
N THR A 18 -13.31 -20.17 15.34
CA THR A 18 -12.60 -19.53 14.26
C THR A 18 -12.76 -18.02 14.41
N ALA A 19 -11.71 -17.35 14.88
CA ALA A 19 -11.66 -15.90 14.86
C ALA A 19 -11.55 -15.45 13.38
N THR A 20 -12.64 -14.94 12.83
CA THR A 20 -12.61 -14.22 11.57
C THR A 20 -11.91 -12.89 11.81
N LEU A 21 -10.71 -12.74 11.29
CA LEU A 21 -10.05 -11.43 11.17
C LEU A 21 -10.97 -10.56 10.30
N ALA A 22 -11.62 -9.57 10.91
CA ALA A 22 -12.39 -8.60 10.15
C ALA A 22 -11.42 -7.82 9.26
N ALA A 23 -11.70 -7.78 7.93
CA ALA A 23 -10.94 -6.96 7.00
C ALA A 23 -10.99 -5.50 7.44
N ILE A 24 -9.85 -4.79 7.34
CA ILE A 24 -9.80 -3.35 7.62
C ILE A 24 -10.65 -2.66 6.55
N PRO A 25 -11.67 -1.85 6.93
CA PRO A 25 -12.46 -1.13 5.95
C PRO A 25 -11.54 -0.20 5.15
N ARG A 26 -11.54 -0.32 3.83
CA ARG A 26 -10.78 0.56 2.95
C ARG A 26 -11.48 1.90 2.80
N THR A 27 -10.69 2.97 2.75
CA THR A 27 -11.20 4.32 2.50
C THR A 27 -11.58 4.45 1.02
N PRO A 28 -12.82 4.83 0.68
CA PRO A 28 -13.21 5.04 -0.71
C PRO A 28 -12.38 6.14 -1.38
N ALA A 29 -11.92 5.90 -2.61
CA ALA A 29 -11.26 6.93 -3.39
C ALA A 29 -12.29 7.97 -3.86
N PRO A 30 -11.94 9.29 -3.81
CA PRO A 30 -12.77 10.30 -4.43
C PRO A 30 -12.88 10.08 -5.95
N GLU A 31 -14.04 10.43 -6.53
CA GLU A 31 -14.22 10.35 -7.97
C GLU A 31 -13.21 11.24 -8.70
N GLY A 32 -12.58 10.70 -9.74
CA GLY A 32 -11.56 11.39 -10.52
C GLY A 32 -10.21 11.56 -9.84
N ALA A 33 -9.98 10.93 -8.68
CA ALA A 33 -8.68 10.93 -8.03
C ALA A 33 -7.63 10.24 -8.92
N GLN A 34 -6.50 10.93 -9.14
CA GLN A 34 -5.38 10.41 -9.94
C GLN A 34 -4.05 10.83 -9.35
N VAL A 35 -3.13 9.88 -9.29
CA VAL A 35 -1.72 10.11 -8.94
C VAL A 35 -0.87 9.92 -10.19
N TYR A 36 0.16 10.74 -10.37
CA TYR A 36 1.01 10.71 -11.57
C TYR A 36 2.41 11.24 -11.27
N PHE A 37 3.38 10.88 -12.11
CA PHE A 37 4.72 11.47 -12.06
C PHE A 37 4.71 12.85 -12.75
N ILE A 38 5.24 13.85 -12.05
CA ILE A 38 5.60 15.15 -12.66
C ILE A 38 6.98 15.01 -13.30
N GLU A 39 7.93 14.41 -12.59
CA GLU A 39 9.25 14.01 -13.08
C GLU A 39 9.76 12.78 -12.31
N PRO A 40 10.61 11.92 -12.93
CA PRO A 40 11.02 11.98 -14.33
C PRO A 40 9.90 11.55 -15.29
N ALA A 41 10.08 11.83 -16.59
CA ALA A 41 9.20 11.26 -17.62
C ALA A 41 9.53 9.79 -17.87
N ASP A 42 8.55 9.03 -18.36
CA ASP A 42 8.77 7.65 -18.78
C ASP A 42 9.86 7.55 -19.86
N GLY A 43 10.74 6.57 -19.75
CA GLY A 43 11.88 6.36 -20.65
C GLY A 43 13.06 7.31 -20.43
N SER A 44 13.02 8.17 -19.40
CA SER A 44 14.12 9.12 -19.13
C SER A 44 15.42 8.41 -18.75
N THR A 45 16.53 8.97 -19.20
CA THR A 45 17.86 8.67 -18.67
C THR A 45 18.17 9.65 -17.54
N VAL A 46 18.55 9.13 -16.38
CA VAL A 46 18.81 9.90 -15.17
C VAL A 46 20.17 9.53 -14.56
N SER A 47 20.72 10.39 -13.73
CA SER A 47 21.88 10.06 -12.90
C SER A 47 21.49 9.13 -11.74
N GLN A 48 22.47 8.53 -11.07
CA GLN A 48 22.19 7.61 -9.94
C GLN A 48 21.37 8.26 -8.82
N THR A 49 21.55 9.56 -8.60
CA THR A 49 20.70 10.36 -7.71
C THR A 49 19.92 11.35 -8.56
N PHE A 50 18.60 11.27 -8.49
CA PHE A 50 17.69 12.11 -9.26
C PHE A 50 16.46 12.49 -8.47
N THR A 51 15.82 13.57 -8.88
CA THR A 51 14.57 14.05 -8.27
C THR A 51 13.37 13.29 -8.84
N VAL A 52 12.47 12.90 -7.96
CA VAL A 52 11.14 12.37 -8.31
C VAL A 52 10.09 13.29 -7.71
N LYS A 53 9.18 13.82 -8.55
CA LYS A 53 8.06 14.67 -8.12
C LYS A 53 6.73 14.00 -8.42
N PHE A 54 5.83 14.05 -7.45
CA PHE A 54 4.53 13.39 -7.46
C PHE A 54 3.42 14.41 -7.66
N GLY A 55 2.51 14.12 -8.58
CA GLY A 55 1.27 14.86 -8.77
C GLY A 55 0.07 14.10 -8.24
N LEU A 56 -0.87 14.81 -7.64
CA LEU A 56 -2.14 14.28 -7.17
C LEU A 56 -3.24 15.25 -7.54
N LYS A 57 -4.31 14.77 -8.18
CA LYS A 57 -5.52 15.57 -8.45
C LYS A 57 -6.77 14.83 -8.01
N GLY A 58 -7.85 15.58 -7.80
CA GLY A 58 -9.13 15.03 -7.34
C GLY A 58 -9.17 14.69 -5.86
N MET A 59 -8.05 14.82 -5.15
CA MET A 59 -7.93 14.66 -3.70
C MET A 59 -6.73 15.43 -3.17
N GLY A 60 -6.63 15.57 -1.84
CA GLY A 60 -5.54 16.26 -1.18
C GLY A 60 -4.46 15.32 -0.64
N VAL A 61 -3.28 15.89 -0.38
CA VAL A 61 -2.21 15.23 0.36
C VAL A 61 -2.35 15.57 1.85
N ALA A 62 -2.29 14.55 2.70
CA ALA A 62 -2.24 14.71 4.15
C ALA A 62 -1.19 13.77 4.75
N PRO A 63 -0.54 14.14 5.85
CA PRO A 63 0.36 13.25 6.55
C PRO A 63 -0.32 11.95 7.00
N ALA A 64 0.43 10.87 7.12
CA ALA A 64 -0.03 9.62 7.72
C ALA A 64 -0.62 9.87 9.12
N GLY A 65 -1.70 9.17 9.45
CA GLY A 65 -2.41 9.33 10.72
C GLY A 65 -3.41 10.51 10.76
N VAL A 66 -3.37 11.42 9.78
CA VAL A 66 -4.34 12.53 9.70
C VAL A 66 -5.64 12.03 9.07
N ASP A 67 -6.73 12.12 9.82
CA ASP A 67 -8.07 11.76 9.37
C ASP A 67 -8.77 12.99 8.78
N ALA A 68 -8.51 13.24 7.50
CA ALA A 68 -9.14 14.31 6.74
C ALA A 68 -9.84 13.72 5.51
N PRO A 69 -11.09 14.15 5.22
CA PRO A 69 -11.83 13.64 4.06
C PRO A 69 -11.08 13.88 2.74
N SER A 70 -11.17 12.93 1.83
CA SER A 70 -10.59 13.03 0.49
C SER A 70 -9.08 13.35 0.49
N THR A 71 -8.34 12.77 1.43
CA THR A 71 -6.88 12.92 1.51
C THR A 71 -6.17 11.59 1.63
N GLY A 72 -4.89 11.60 1.32
CA GLY A 72 -3.98 10.48 1.47
C GLY A 72 -2.53 10.90 1.32
N HIS A 73 -1.61 9.95 1.35
CA HIS A 73 -0.18 10.25 1.18
C HIS A 73 0.46 9.28 0.19
N HIS A 74 1.54 9.74 -0.41
CA HIS A 74 2.24 9.02 -1.47
C HIS A 74 3.06 7.86 -0.95
N HIS A 75 3.08 6.78 -1.73
CA HIS A 75 4.05 5.70 -1.69
C HIS A 75 4.68 5.56 -3.08
N LEU A 76 5.97 5.24 -3.13
CA LEU A 76 6.69 4.97 -4.37
C LEU A 76 7.12 3.50 -4.38
N LEU A 77 6.63 2.78 -5.37
CA LEU A 77 6.98 1.41 -5.67
C LEU A 77 8.17 1.39 -6.62
N ILE A 78 9.22 0.67 -6.28
CA ILE A 78 10.48 0.56 -7.03
C ILE A 78 10.69 -0.90 -7.38
N ASP A 79 10.77 -1.22 -8.66
CA ASP A 79 11.04 -2.56 -9.19
C ASP A 79 10.11 -3.66 -8.65
N GLN A 80 8.86 -3.29 -8.32
CA GLN A 80 7.88 -4.27 -7.89
C GLN A 80 7.38 -5.07 -9.10
N HIS A 81 7.52 -6.38 -9.04
CA HIS A 81 7.03 -7.31 -10.08
C HIS A 81 5.54 -7.61 -9.91
N GLU A 82 5.05 -7.55 -8.68
CA GLU A 82 3.66 -7.78 -8.32
C GLU A 82 3.08 -6.57 -7.59
N GLN A 83 1.78 -6.38 -7.73
CA GLN A 83 1.09 -5.34 -6.97
C GLN A 83 1.06 -5.73 -5.49
N PRO A 84 1.25 -4.77 -4.57
CA PRO A 84 1.10 -5.04 -3.15
C PRO A 84 -0.35 -5.42 -2.81
N VAL A 85 -0.53 -6.06 -1.67
CA VAL A 85 -1.87 -6.36 -1.15
C VAL A 85 -2.61 -5.06 -0.88
N MET A 86 -3.80 -4.89 -1.49
CA MET A 86 -4.51 -3.59 -1.52
C MET A 86 -5.46 -3.37 -0.34
N ASP A 87 -5.73 -4.37 0.47
CA ASP A 87 -6.62 -4.31 1.64
C ASP A 87 -5.87 -4.39 2.98
N MET A 88 -4.56 -4.17 2.93
CA MET A 88 -3.69 -4.12 4.11
C MET A 88 -2.77 -2.89 4.07
N PRO A 89 -2.24 -2.47 5.22
CA PRO A 89 -1.21 -1.43 5.24
C PRO A 89 -0.01 -1.81 4.39
N LEU A 90 0.44 -0.88 3.54
CA LEU A 90 1.63 -1.08 2.71
C LEU A 90 2.87 -1.27 3.59
N PRO A 91 3.70 -2.29 3.32
CA PRO A 91 4.94 -2.46 4.06
C PRO A 91 5.94 -1.35 3.71
N MET A 92 6.79 -0.99 4.65
CA MET A 92 7.95 -0.12 4.41
C MET A 92 9.16 -0.99 4.11
N THR A 93 9.62 -0.95 2.85
CA THR A 93 10.77 -1.71 2.35
C THR A 93 11.60 -0.82 1.43
N ASP A 94 12.77 -1.31 1.00
CA ASP A 94 13.55 -0.57 -0.02
C ASP A 94 12.80 -0.44 -1.34
N GLY A 95 11.92 -1.40 -1.67
CA GLY A 95 11.09 -1.38 -2.86
C GLY A 95 9.73 -0.68 -2.71
N ILE A 96 9.33 -0.30 -1.49
CA ILE A 96 8.11 0.47 -1.23
C ILE A 96 8.43 1.61 -0.26
N ARG A 97 8.65 2.81 -0.82
CA ARG A 97 8.99 4.00 -0.07
C ARG A 97 7.75 4.77 0.37
N HIS A 98 7.77 5.23 1.61
CA HIS A 98 6.65 5.88 2.27
C HIS A 98 6.92 7.38 2.50
N PHE A 99 5.97 8.24 2.15
CA PHE A 99 6.05 9.70 2.27
C PHE A 99 5.00 10.23 3.26
N GLY A 100 5.07 9.74 4.49
CA GLY A 100 4.06 9.94 5.54
C GLY A 100 4.04 11.32 6.18
N LYS A 101 4.93 12.24 5.78
CA LYS A 101 4.89 13.65 6.25
C LYS A 101 4.18 14.58 5.27
N GLY A 102 3.57 14.03 4.21
CA GLY A 102 2.92 14.80 3.15
C GLY A 102 3.88 15.31 2.09
N GLN A 103 5.05 14.68 1.94
CA GLN A 103 6.01 15.03 0.90
C GLN A 103 5.43 14.74 -0.48
N THR A 104 5.74 15.61 -1.44
CA THR A 104 5.34 15.51 -2.85
C THR A 104 6.52 15.35 -3.79
N GLU A 105 7.73 15.27 -3.24
CA GLU A 105 8.97 15.03 -3.99
C GLU A 105 10.02 14.35 -3.12
N THR A 106 10.99 13.73 -3.74
CA THR A 106 12.14 13.11 -3.09
C THR A 106 13.35 13.07 -3.99
N GLN A 107 14.54 12.94 -3.38
CA GLN A 107 15.74 12.47 -4.06
C GLN A 107 15.78 10.95 -3.97
N LEU A 108 15.87 10.29 -5.11
CA LEU A 108 15.99 8.84 -5.23
C LEU A 108 17.38 8.48 -5.71
N THR A 109 18.02 7.53 -5.03
CA THR A 109 19.32 6.99 -5.47
C THR A 109 19.13 5.52 -5.81
N LEU A 110 19.46 5.17 -7.06
CA LEU A 110 19.39 3.81 -7.58
C LEU A 110 20.70 3.45 -8.29
N PRO A 111 21.07 2.16 -8.30
CA PRO A 111 22.24 1.70 -9.07
C PRO A 111 22.02 1.88 -10.57
N PRO A 112 23.09 1.90 -11.39
CA PRO A 112 22.96 1.93 -12.84
C PRO A 112 22.13 0.75 -13.35
N GLY A 113 21.27 1.01 -14.33
CA GLY A 113 20.39 0.03 -14.96
C GLY A 113 19.00 0.58 -15.23
N GLU A 114 18.12 -0.30 -15.68
CA GLU A 114 16.70 -0.01 -15.89
C GLU A 114 15.92 -0.24 -14.61
N HIS A 115 15.11 0.74 -14.21
CA HIS A 115 14.27 0.66 -13.03
C HIS A 115 12.84 1.04 -13.36
N LYS A 116 11.89 0.32 -12.76
CA LYS A 116 10.46 0.56 -12.88
C LYS A 116 9.96 1.29 -11.64
N LEU A 117 9.26 2.39 -11.84
CA LEU A 117 8.68 3.20 -10.77
C LEU A 117 7.16 3.28 -10.92
N GLN A 118 6.44 3.28 -9.81
CA GLN A 118 4.98 3.46 -9.79
C GLN A 118 4.56 4.16 -8.50
N LEU A 119 3.55 5.02 -8.57
CA LEU A 119 3.01 5.72 -7.41
C LEU A 119 1.72 5.08 -6.95
N LEU A 120 1.52 5.03 -5.64
CA LEU A 120 0.31 4.51 -4.99
C LEU A 120 -0.03 5.40 -3.80
N VAL A 121 -1.30 5.78 -3.68
CA VAL A 121 -1.78 6.59 -2.56
C VAL A 121 -2.36 5.68 -1.48
N GLY A 122 -1.88 5.86 -0.26
CA GLY A 122 -2.42 5.23 0.95
C GLY A 122 -3.23 6.22 1.78
N ASP A 123 -4.21 5.70 2.50
CA ASP A 123 -4.98 6.44 3.48
C ASP A 123 -4.18 6.70 4.78
N LYS A 124 -4.81 7.29 5.79
CA LYS A 124 -4.18 7.56 7.10
C LYS A 124 -3.52 6.35 7.75
N ASN A 125 -3.94 5.14 7.43
CA ASN A 125 -3.44 3.87 7.95
C ASN A 125 -2.49 3.16 6.98
N HIS A 126 -2.02 3.82 5.92
CA HIS A 126 -1.19 3.25 4.85
C HIS A 126 -1.91 2.20 3.98
N VAL A 127 -3.23 2.10 4.08
CA VAL A 127 -4.01 1.16 3.26
C VAL A 127 -4.34 1.84 1.92
N PRO A 128 -4.08 1.19 0.77
CA PRO A 128 -4.50 1.71 -0.52
C PRO A 128 -6.00 1.98 -0.58
N LEU A 129 -6.38 3.09 -1.21
CA LEU A 129 -7.78 3.48 -1.34
C LEU A 129 -8.59 2.49 -2.20
N ASP A 130 -9.90 2.49 -2.05
CA ASP A 130 -10.84 1.72 -2.85
C ASP A 130 -11.68 2.69 -3.74
N ALA A 131 -11.57 2.63 -5.09
CA ALA A 131 -10.61 1.90 -5.90
C ALA A 131 -9.16 2.43 -5.70
N PRO A 132 -8.10 1.62 -6.01
CA PRO A 132 -6.74 2.08 -5.83
C PRO A 132 -6.41 3.33 -6.66
N VAL A 133 -5.85 4.35 -6.00
CA VAL A 133 -5.30 5.52 -6.68
C VAL A 133 -3.83 5.23 -6.95
N ILE A 134 -3.58 4.67 -8.13
CA ILE A 134 -2.28 4.17 -8.57
C ILE A 134 -1.93 4.75 -9.93
N SER A 135 -0.67 5.09 -10.16
CA SER A 135 -0.20 5.64 -11.44
C SER A 135 0.04 4.56 -12.47
N GLU A 136 0.18 4.98 -13.73
CA GLU A 136 0.92 4.18 -14.70
C GLU A 136 2.35 3.96 -14.19
N SER A 137 2.94 2.82 -14.56
CA SER A 137 4.35 2.57 -14.32
C SER A 137 5.19 3.35 -15.31
N ILE A 138 6.27 3.93 -14.84
CA ILE A 138 7.32 4.52 -15.71
C ILE A 138 8.60 3.71 -15.59
N THR A 139 9.40 3.75 -16.66
CA THR A 139 10.74 3.16 -16.68
C THR A 139 11.77 4.28 -16.73
N VAL A 140 12.81 4.22 -15.91
CA VAL A 140 13.96 5.12 -15.93
C VAL A 140 15.24 4.33 -16.18
N ILE A 141 16.17 4.92 -16.91
CA ILE A 141 17.48 4.36 -17.21
C ILE A 141 18.53 5.14 -16.41
N VAL A 142 19.05 4.50 -15.36
CA VAL A 142 20.07 5.09 -14.47
C VAL A 142 21.47 4.86 -15.05
N LYS A 143 22.29 5.93 -15.12
CA LYS A 143 23.68 5.89 -15.63
C LYS A 143 24.68 6.40 -14.59
#